data_e885bd5328f727a1d4744e4614bf15d0
#
_entry.id   e885bd5328f727a1d4744e4614bf15d0
#
_cell.length_a   1.000
_cell.length_b   1.000
_cell.length_c   1.000
_cell.angle_alpha   90.00
_cell.angle_beta   90.00
_cell.angle_gamma   90.00
#
_symmetry.space_group_name_H-M   'P 1'
#
loop_
_entity.id
_entity.type
_entity.pdbx_description
1 polymer ?
#
loop_
_entity_poly.entity_id
_entity_poly.type
_entity_poly.pdbx_seq_one_letter_code
_entity_poly.pdbx_strand_id
1 'polypeptide(L)'
;GLAFKENVPDLRNSKVGDLVGRLKTNGHTVSVHDPLADAAEALSEYGIKLCDDLPINVDCVVGCVAHTAYHDLKFSNVLNEGGLIADLKGVWRGAEAMKDFRYWTL
;
A
#
# COMPACT_ATOMS: atom_id res chain seq x y z
N GLY A 1 2.20 1.93 1.29
CA GLY A 1 3.41 2.76 1.40
C GLY A 1 4.03 3.11 0.06
N LEU A 2 4.62 4.27 -0.01
CA LEU A 2 5.30 4.79 -1.21
C LEU A 2 6.81 5.01 -0.97
N ALA A 3 7.22 5.16 0.29
CA ALA A 3 8.60 5.47 0.65
C ALA A 3 9.61 4.44 0.11
N PHE A 4 10.87 4.85 0.03
CA PHE A 4 11.97 4.00 -0.46
C PHE A 4 12.16 2.75 0.40
N LYS A 5 12.03 2.87 1.72
CA LYS A 5 12.11 1.73 2.65
C LYS A 5 11.29 2.00 3.92
N GLU A 6 11.19 0.97 4.76
CA GLU A 6 10.40 1.04 5.99
C GLU A 6 10.88 2.12 6.95
N ASN A 7 9.91 2.78 7.58
CA ASN A 7 10.09 3.76 8.66
C ASN A 7 10.93 4.99 8.29
N VAL A 8 11.01 5.33 7.02
CA VAL A 8 11.62 6.57 6.54
C VAL A 8 10.67 7.31 5.60
N PRO A 9 10.75 8.65 5.53
CA PRO A 9 9.91 9.44 4.63
C PRO A 9 10.47 9.57 3.21
N ASP A 10 11.66 9.04 2.94
CA ASP A 10 12.39 9.24 1.68
C ASP A 10 11.65 8.63 0.49
N LEU A 11 11.31 9.47 -0.48
CA LEU A 11 10.63 9.07 -1.72
C LEU A 11 11.59 8.89 -2.91
N ARG A 12 12.85 9.24 -2.76
CA ARG A 12 13.84 9.13 -3.84
C ARG A 12 14.07 7.66 -4.19
N ASN A 13 14.13 7.37 -5.49
CA ASN A 13 14.37 6.02 -6.01
C ASN A 13 13.31 4.99 -5.59
N SER A 14 12.11 5.43 -5.23
CA SER A 14 11.01 4.50 -4.91
C SER A 14 10.54 3.82 -6.19
N LYS A 15 10.52 2.49 -6.18
CA LYS A 15 9.98 1.69 -7.28
C LYS A 15 8.47 1.53 -7.21
N VAL A 16 7.87 1.93 -6.11
CA VAL A 16 6.42 1.88 -5.93
C VAL A 16 5.71 2.81 -6.90
N GLY A 17 6.32 3.97 -7.22
CA GLY A 17 5.79 4.87 -8.23
C GLY A 17 5.60 4.19 -9.57
N ASP A 18 6.57 3.37 -10.00
CA ASP A 18 6.47 2.61 -11.26
C ASP A 18 5.36 1.57 -11.18
N LEU A 19 5.23 0.88 -10.06
CA LEU A 19 4.15 -0.09 -9.83
C LEU A 19 2.78 0.57 -9.94
N VAL A 20 2.59 1.72 -9.30
CA VAL A 20 1.34 2.48 -9.36
C VAL A 20 1.02 2.86 -10.80
N GLY A 21 2.01 3.34 -11.55
CA GLY A 21 1.84 3.70 -12.95
C GLY A 21 1.39 2.52 -13.80
N ARG A 22 1.99 1.35 -13.61
CA ARG A 22 1.62 0.13 -14.34
C ARG A 22 0.21 -0.35 -14.00
N LEU A 23 -0.18 -0.30 -12.73
CA LEU A 23 -1.53 -0.67 -12.32
C LEU A 23 -2.58 0.24 -12.96
N LYS A 24 -2.33 1.55 -12.99
CA LYS A 24 -3.22 2.51 -13.64
C LYS A 24 -3.32 2.28 -15.14
N THR A 25 -2.20 2.00 -15.79
CA THR A 25 -2.15 1.69 -17.23
C THR A 25 -2.98 0.45 -17.55
N ASN A 26 -3.02 -0.52 -16.64
CA ASN A 26 -3.81 -1.74 -16.80
C ASN A 26 -5.29 -1.57 -16.42
N GLY A 27 -5.73 -0.35 -16.15
CA GLY A 27 -7.14 -0.04 -15.91
C GLY A 27 -7.60 -0.09 -14.45
N HIS A 28 -6.67 -0.25 -13.51
CA HIS A 28 -7.02 -0.26 -12.09
C HIS A 28 -7.14 1.14 -11.53
N THR A 29 -8.09 1.34 -10.62
CA THR A 29 -8.20 2.55 -9.81
C THR A 29 -7.29 2.37 -8.59
N VAL A 30 -6.26 3.20 -8.46
CA VAL A 30 -5.24 3.06 -7.43
C VAL A 30 -5.29 4.21 -6.45
N SER A 31 -5.40 3.89 -5.16
CA SER A 31 -5.24 4.83 -4.06
C SER A 31 -3.93 4.53 -3.34
N VAL A 32 -3.16 5.55 -3.01
CA VAL A 32 -1.85 5.39 -2.37
C VAL A 32 -1.86 6.07 -1.01
N HIS A 33 -1.42 5.35 0.00
CA HIS A 33 -1.32 5.83 1.38
C HIS A 33 0.10 5.61 1.90
N ASP A 34 0.67 6.61 2.55
CA ASP A 34 1.94 6.49 3.26
C ASP A 34 1.97 7.51 4.39
N PRO A 35 1.98 7.07 5.67
CA PRO A 35 1.88 7.98 6.80
C PRO A 35 3.15 8.79 7.06
N LEU A 36 4.27 8.42 6.44
CA LEU A 36 5.56 9.09 6.66
C LEU A 36 5.99 9.96 5.49
N ALA A 37 5.50 9.69 4.28
CA ALA A 37 5.90 10.42 3.08
C ALA A 37 5.28 11.81 3.03
N ASP A 38 6.03 12.77 2.48
CA ASP A 38 5.53 14.13 2.26
C ASP A 38 4.59 14.14 1.05
N ALA A 39 3.37 14.63 1.26
CA ALA A 39 2.33 14.64 0.22
C ALA A 39 2.70 15.53 -0.98
N ALA A 40 3.33 16.68 -0.72
CA ALA A 40 3.76 17.58 -1.79
C ALA A 40 4.87 16.97 -2.63
N GLU A 41 5.81 16.28 -2.00
CA GLU A 41 6.90 15.58 -2.69
C GLU A 41 6.36 14.41 -3.53
N ALA A 42 5.42 13.64 -3.01
CA ALA A 42 4.79 12.54 -3.74
C ALA A 42 4.10 13.06 -5.00
N LEU A 43 3.41 14.19 -4.90
CA LEU A 43 2.74 14.80 -6.05
C LEU A 43 3.75 15.32 -7.07
N SER A 44 4.80 16.01 -6.62
CA SER A 44 5.81 16.61 -7.51
C SER A 44 6.68 15.57 -8.20
N GLU A 45 7.12 14.53 -7.49
CA GLU A 45 8.04 13.51 -8.02
C GLU A 45 7.34 12.42 -8.84
N TYR A 46 6.14 12.01 -8.43
CA TYR A 46 5.46 10.86 -9.02
C TYR A 46 4.07 11.16 -9.57
N GLY A 47 3.57 12.38 -9.40
CA GLY A 47 2.19 12.71 -9.76
C GLY A 47 1.16 11.96 -8.93
N ILE A 48 1.54 11.50 -7.73
CA ILE A 48 0.68 10.72 -6.85
C ILE A 48 0.13 11.61 -5.75
N LYS A 49 -1.20 11.67 -5.63
CA LYS A 49 -1.87 12.33 -4.53
C LYS A 49 -2.10 11.31 -3.42
N LEU A 50 -1.38 11.44 -2.32
CA LEU A 50 -1.54 10.54 -1.18
C LEU A 50 -2.89 10.71 -0.50
N CYS A 51 -3.48 9.61 -0.05
CA CYS A 51 -4.67 9.63 0.79
C CYS A 51 -4.27 9.98 2.23
N ASP A 52 -5.04 10.83 2.89
CA ASP A 52 -4.82 11.16 4.31
C ASP A 52 -5.13 9.97 5.21
N ASP A 53 -6.25 9.30 4.92
CA ASP A 53 -6.67 8.10 5.63
C ASP A 53 -6.58 6.88 4.72
N LEU A 54 -6.55 5.69 5.32
CA LEU A 54 -6.63 4.45 4.55
C LEU A 54 -7.94 4.40 3.79
N PRO A 55 -7.90 4.05 2.49
CA PRO A 55 -9.13 3.89 1.72
C PRO A 55 -9.96 2.73 2.25
N ILE A 56 -11.25 2.76 1.94
CA ILE A 56 -12.19 1.70 2.32
C ILE A 56 -12.79 1.07 1.07
N ASN A 57 -13.38 -0.11 1.21
CA ASN A 57 -14.08 -0.81 0.12
C ASN A 57 -13.20 -1.05 -1.10
N VAL A 58 -11.94 -1.39 -0.88
CA VAL A 58 -11.03 -1.75 -1.98
C VAL A 58 -11.02 -3.26 -2.20
N ASP A 59 -10.65 -3.68 -3.40
CA ASP A 59 -10.62 -5.10 -3.78
C ASP A 59 -9.26 -5.74 -3.53
N CYS A 60 -8.22 -4.93 -3.42
CA CYS A 60 -6.86 -5.41 -3.18
C CYS A 60 -6.07 -4.38 -2.37
N VAL A 61 -5.30 -4.87 -1.42
CA VAL A 61 -4.29 -4.09 -0.70
C VAL A 61 -2.93 -4.59 -1.14
N VAL A 62 -2.07 -3.69 -1.58
CA VAL A 62 -0.68 -4.01 -1.93
C VAL A 62 0.24 -3.41 -0.88
N GLY A 63 0.87 -4.26 -0.09
CA GLY A 63 1.85 -3.85 0.92
C GLY A 63 3.24 -3.77 0.32
N CYS A 64 3.69 -2.57 -0.03
CA CYS A 64 4.96 -2.34 -0.70
C CYS A 64 6.09 -1.95 0.24
N VAL A 65 5.76 -1.30 1.36
CA VAL A 65 6.73 -0.78 2.32
C VAL A 65 6.33 -1.23 3.72
N ALA A 66 7.28 -1.81 4.44
CA ALA A 66 7.03 -2.44 5.74
C ALA A 66 7.04 -1.43 6.90
N HIS A 67 6.37 -0.29 6.76
CA HIS A 67 6.26 0.67 7.88
C HIS A 67 5.64 -0.01 9.10
N THR A 68 6.20 0.25 10.28
CA THR A 68 5.69 -0.31 11.54
C THR A 68 4.21 0.05 11.73
N ALA A 69 3.78 1.21 11.27
CA ALA A 69 2.39 1.66 11.36
C ALA A 69 1.39 0.71 10.69
N TYR A 70 1.84 -0.14 9.76
CA TYR A 70 0.97 -1.08 9.06
C TYR A 70 0.89 -2.47 9.70
N HIS A 71 1.73 -2.77 10.70
CA HIS A 71 1.79 -4.11 11.26
C HIS A 71 0.45 -4.58 11.86
N ASP A 72 -0.30 -3.66 12.44
CA ASP A 72 -1.58 -3.96 13.09
C ASP A 72 -2.80 -3.59 12.24
N LEU A 73 -2.61 -3.50 10.93
CA LEU A 73 -3.68 -3.15 10.01
C LEU A 73 -4.84 -4.16 10.09
N LYS A 74 -6.05 -3.64 10.26
CA LYS A 74 -7.28 -4.44 10.24
C LYS A 74 -7.86 -4.43 8.83
N PHE A 75 -7.64 -5.49 8.08
CA PHE A 75 -8.05 -5.57 6.68
C PHE A 75 -9.57 -5.49 6.49
N SER A 76 -10.34 -5.92 7.45
CA SER A 76 -11.80 -5.81 7.39
C SER A 76 -12.31 -4.37 7.31
N ASN A 77 -11.49 -3.40 7.74
CA ASN A 77 -11.82 -1.98 7.64
C ASN A 77 -11.45 -1.38 6.28
N VAL A 78 -10.73 -2.11 5.45
CA VAL A 78 -10.19 -1.61 4.17
C VAL A 78 -10.70 -2.43 2.99
N LEU A 79 -10.61 -3.76 3.08
CA LEU A 79 -10.92 -4.68 1.99
C LEU A 79 -12.39 -5.06 1.94
N ASN A 80 -12.91 -5.18 0.73
CA ASN A 80 -14.16 -5.86 0.47
C ASN A 80 -14.04 -7.34 0.83
N GLU A 81 -15.17 -7.98 1.13
CA GLU A 81 -15.23 -9.42 1.36
C GLU A 81 -14.61 -10.16 0.16
N GLY A 82 -13.77 -11.15 0.45
CA GLY A 82 -13.07 -11.90 -0.59
C GLY A 82 -11.89 -11.17 -1.24
N GLY A 83 -11.51 -10.02 -0.70
CA GLY A 83 -10.41 -9.20 -1.23
C GLY A 83 -9.05 -9.89 -1.15
N LEU A 84 -8.08 -9.34 -1.87
CA LEU A 84 -6.71 -9.86 -1.95
C LEU A 84 -5.74 -8.98 -1.17
N ILE A 85 -4.88 -9.63 -0.40
CA ILE A 85 -3.73 -9.00 0.23
C ILE A 85 -2.48 -9.43 -0.53
N ALA A 86 -1.85 -8.50 -1.25
CA ALA A 86 -0.57 -8.71 -1.92
C ALA A 86 0.54 -8.11 -1.06
N ASP A 87 1.21 -8.96 -0.31
CA ASP A 87 2.16 -8.57 0.73
C ASP A 87 3.59 -8.75 0.24
N LEU A 88 4.13 -7.72 -0.43
CA LEU A 88 5.45 -7.81 -1.07
C LEU A 88 6.59 -8.02 -0.08
N LYS A 89 6.44 -7.56 1.14
CA LYS A 89 7.50 -7.63 2.17
C LYS A 89 7.25 -8.70 3.22
N GLY A 90 6.14 -9.43 3.15
CA GLY A 90 5.81 -10.45 4.13
C GLY A 90 5.46 -9.91 5.51
N VAL A 91 5.03 -8.66 5.60
CA VAL A 91 4.71 -7.96 6.86
C VAL A 91 3.62 -8.68 7.64
N TRP A 92 2.61 -9.18 6.93
CA TRP A 92 1.41 -9.76 7.53
C TRP A 92 1.38 -11.29 7.50
N ARG A 93 2.49 -11.91 7.11
CA ARG A 93 2.59 -13.38 7.04
C ARG A 93 2.23 -13.99 8.40
N GLY A 94 1.22 -14.86 8.39
CA GLY A 94 0.73 -15.49 9.62
C GLY A 94 -0.12 -14.62 10.53
N ALA A 95 -0.42 -13.37 10.14
CA ALA A 95 -1.25 -12.50 10.96
C ALA A 95 -2.71 -12.97 10.96
N GLU A 96 -3.34 -12.92 12.13
CA GLU A 96 -4.75 -13.30 12.27
C GLU A 96 -5.67 -12.43 11.43
N ALA A 97 -5.34 -11.15 11.26
CA ALA A 97 -6.17 -10.19 10.54
C ALA A 97 -6.33 -10.52 9.05
N MET A 98 -5.46 -11.35 8.47
CA MET A 98 -5.50 -11.66 7.04
C MET A 98 -6.24 -12.96 6.71
N LYS A 99 -6.65 -13.76 7.70
CA LYS A 99 -7.14 -15.13 7.49
C LYS A 99 -8.42 -15.24 6.66
N ASP A 100 -9.25 -14.20 6.67
CA ASP A 100 -10.53 -14.20 5.94
C ASP A 100 -10.39 -13.67 4.51
N PHE A 101 -9.15 -13.42 4.06
CA PHE A 101 -8.87 -12.84 2.74
C PHE A 101 -7.91 -13.73 1.96
N ARG A 102 -7.90 -13.54 0.63
CA ARG A 102 -6.86 -14.17 -0.20
C ARG A 102 -5.54 -13.49 0.11
N TYR A 103 -4.48 -14.26 0.22
CA TYR A 103 -3.16 -13.76 0.59
C TYR A 103 -2.09 -14.24 -0.38
N TRP A 104 -1.24 -13.30 -0.82
CA TRP A 104 -0.09 -13.59 -1.66
C TRP A 104 1.13 -12.84 -1.15
N THR A 105 2.27 -13.47 -1.16
CA THR A 105 3.57 -12.88 -0.81
C THR A 105 4.68 -13.46 -1.68
N LEU A 106 5.77 -12.73 -1.77
CA LEU A 106 6.96 -13.23 -2.46
C LEU A 106 7.63 -14.37 -1.69
#